data_e4dc83be57dbdd2ef23cbd7930ad1c96
#
_entry.id   e4dc83be57dbdd2ef23cbd7930ad1c96
#
_cell.length_a   1.000
_cell.length_b   1.000
_cell.length_c   1.000
_cell.angle_alpha   90.00
_cell.angle_beta   90.00
_cell.angle_gamma   90.00
#
_symmetry.space_group_name_H-M   'P 1'
#
loop_
_entity.id
_entity.type
_entity.pdbx_description
1 polymer ?
#
loop_
_entity_poly.entity_id
_entity_poly.type
_entity_poly.pdbx_seq_one_letter_code
_entity_poly.pdbx_strand_id
1 'polypeptide(L)'
;VAQAGHLGVVTVATNMAGRGTDILLGGNPEFLAREALRSQNPDPSKEQEMHVSLLAKFREQCRAERDRVKELGGLKILGTERHEARRSDNQLRGRAGRQGDPGSSRFYLSLEDDLLRRFGSERIQGLMEKLGMEEGESIEHPLLTKAIASAQKKVEEMHFDIRKQLLAYDNEMNRQREAVYAERQ
;
A
#
# COMPACT_ATOMS: atom_id res chain seq x y z
N VAL A 1 -4.97 -8.60 7.00
CA VAL A 1 -3.85 -7.64 6.92
C VAL A 1 -3.15 -7.48 8.25
N ALA A 2 -3.85 -7.33 9.39
CA ALA A 2 -3.23 -7.19 10.72
C ALA A 2 -2.29 -8.37 11.10
N GLN A 3 -2.54 -9.56 10.56
CA GLN A 3 -1.74 -10.76 10.78
C GLN A 3 -0.75 -11.07 9.63
N ALA A 4 -0.55 -10.12 8.72
CA ALA A 4 0.37 -10.30 7.60
C ALA A 4 1.86 -10.36 8.00
N GLY A 5 2.17 -10.01 9.24
CA GLY A 5 3.53 -10.03 9.80
C GLY A 5 3.98 -11.37 10.38
N HIS A 6 3.13 -12.39 10.38
CA HIS A 6 3.52 -13.73 10.84
C HIS A 6 4.51 -14.42 9.89
N LEU A 7 5.29 -15.32 10.44
CA LEU A 7 6.26 -16.12 9.69
C LEU A 7 5.56 -17.03 8.67
N GLY A 8 6.01 -16.96 7.42
CA GLY A 8 5.51 -17.82 6.34
C GLY A 8 4.10 -17.51 5.86
N VAL A 9 3.45 -16.48 6.38
CA VAL A 9 2.10 -16.08 5.94
C VAL A 9 2.18 -15.28 4.65
N VAL A 10 1.34 -15.65 3.67
CA VAL A 10 1.13 -14.90 2.44
C VAL A 10 -0.24 -14.23 2.50
N THR A 11 -0.25 -12.91 2.39
CA THR A 11 -1.49 -12.13 2.38
C THR A 11 -1.69 -11.51 1.00
N VAL A 12 -2.79 -11.88 0.34
CA VAL A 12 -3.23 -11.25 -0.91
C VAL A 12 -4.20 -10.13 -0.57
N ALA A 13 -3.96 -8.95 -1.11
CA ALA A 13 -4.79 -7.78 -0.86
C ALA A 13 -4.90 -6.93 -2.12
N THR A 14 -6.04 -6.26 -2.27
CA THR A 14 -6.24 -5.25 -3.32
C THR A 14 -5.50 -3.95 -2.97
N ASN A 15 -5.40 -3.05 -3.93
CA ASN A 15 -4.84 -1.71 -3.77
C ASN A 15 -5.35 -1.03 -2.50
N MET A 16 -4.47 -0.43 -1.75
CA MET A 16 -4.79 0.29 -0.51
C MET A 16 -5.39 -0.57 0.61
N ALA A 17 -5.56 -1.87 0.43
CA ALA A 17 -6.04 -2.76 1.49
C ALA A 17 -5.14 -2.63 2.73
N GLY A 18 -5.77 -2.49 3.88
CA GLY A 18 -5.07 -2.27 5.14
C GLY A 18 -4.58 -0.85 5.38
N ARG A 19 -5.03 0.17 4.63
CA ARG A 19 -4.82 1.57 5.02
C ARG A 19 -5.45 1.80 6.40
N GLY A 20 -4.66 2.38 7.32
CA GLY A 20 -5.08 2.54 8.72
C GLY A 20 -4.83 1.32 9.61
N THR A 21 -4.42 0.17 9.05
CA THR A 21 -4.02 -1.01 9.83
C THR A 21 -2.51 -1.07 9.94
N ASP A 22 -1.99 -1.20 11.13
CA ASP A 22 -0.57 -1.43 11.36
C ASP A 22 -0.23 -2.92 11.16
N ILE A 23 0.90 -3.20 10.49
CA ILE A 23 1.40 -4.55 10.30
C ILE A 23 2.56 -4.73 11.25
N LEU A 24 2.36 -5.56 12.27
CA LEU A 24 3.38 -5.88 13.27
C LEU A 24 4.04 -7.19 12.89
N LEU A 25 5.38 -7.21 12.83
CA LEU A 25 6.13 -8.44 12.63
C LEU A 25 5.89 -9.38 13.82
N GLY A 26 5.65 -10.67 13.54
CA GLY A 26 5.25 -11.65 14.53
C GLY A 26 3.76 -11.60 14.89
N GLY A 27 2.97 -10.73 14.22
CA GLY A 27 1.52 -10.61 14.44
C GLY A 27 1.12 -9.61 15.52
N ASN A 28 -0.19 -9.40 15.66
CA ASN A 28 -0.77 -8.51 16.66
C ASN A 28 -1.29 -9.33 17.86
N PRO A 29 -0.61 -9.26 19.02
CA PRO A 29 -1.00 -10.06 20.19
C PRO A 29 -2.37 -9.69 20.76
N GLU A 30 -2.79 -8.42 20.65
CA GLU A 30 -4.11 -8.00 21.11
C GLU A 30 -5.24 -8.60 20.26
N PHE A 31 -5.02 -8.65 18.94
CA PHE A 31 -5.97 -9.28 18.03
C PHE A 31 -6.10 -10.78 18.32
N LEU A 32 -4.97 -11.48 18.49
CA LEU A 32 -4.93 -12.91 18.80
C LEU A 32 -5.61 -13.21 20.15
N ALA A 33 -5.34 -12.38 21.17
CA ALA A 33 -5.96 -12.55 22.48
C ALA A 33 -7.48 -12.38 22.43
N ARG A 34 -7.98 -11.38 21.70
CA ARG A 34 -9.42 -11.16 21.50
C ARG A 34 -10.09 -12.27 20.71
N GLU A 35 -9.42 -12.78 19.68
CA GLU A 35 -9.95 -13.89 18.86
C GLU A 35 -10.02 -15.17 19.68
N ALA A 36 -8.97 -15.49 20.43
CA ALA A 36 -8.94 -16.64 21.34
C ALA A 36 -10.00 -16.53 22.45
N LEU A 37 -10.21 -15.34 22.99
CA LEU A 37 -11.24 -15.09 23.99
C LEU A 37 -12.65 -15.33 23.45
N ARG A 38 -12.92 -14.81 22.23
CA ARG A 38 -14.20 -15.05 21.54
C ARG A 38 -14.48 -16.53 21.27
N SER A 39 -13.47 -17.29 20.91
CA SER A 39 -13.61 -18.73 20.64
C SER A 39 -13.88 -19.55 21.88
N GLN A 40 -13.42 -19.12 23.06
CA GLN A 40 -13.57 -19.82 24.33
C GLN A 40 -14.87 -19.47 25.05
N ASN A 41 -15.58 -18.39 24.63
CA ASN A 41 -16.84 -17.92 25.18
C ASN A 41 -16.86 -17.92 26.75
N PRO A 42 -15.93 -17.19 27.39
CA PRO A 42 -15.72 -17.26 28.83
C PRO A 42 -16.88 -16.64 29.62
N ASP A 43 -17.01 -17.06 30.89
CA ASP A 43 -17.90 -16.44 31.83
C ASP A 43 -17.55 -14.94 32.02
N PRO A 44 -18.50 -14.00 31.99
CA PRO A 44 -18.23 -12.57 32.11
C PRO A 44 -17.40 -12.18 33.35
N SER A 45 -17.50 -12.95 34.43
CA SER A 45 -16.73 -12.71 35.66
C SER A 45 -15.22 -13.03 35.51
N LYS A 46 -14.83 -13.87 34.55
CA LYS A 46 -13.44 -14.31 34.31
C LYS A 46 -12.83 -13.78 33.03
N GLU A 47 -13.61 -13.08 32.23
CA GLU A 47 -13.22 -12.58 30.93
C GLU A 47 -11.96 -11.70 30.98
N GLN A 48 -11.90 -10.82 31.98
CA GLN A 48 -10.81 -9.87 32.12
C GLN A 48 -9.49 -10.54 32.56
N GLU A 49 -9.53 -11.48 33.47
CA GLU A 49 -8.35 -12.24 33.92
C GLU A 49 -7.83 -13.14 32.79
N MET A 50 -8.74 -13.81 32.09
CA MET A 50 -8.41 -14.65 30.94
C MET A 50 -7.81 -13.82 29.77
N HIS A 51 -8.37 -12.64 29.50
CA HIS A 51 -7.81 -11.73 28.50
C HIS A 51 -6.37 -11.32 28.83
N VAL A 52 -6.08 -10.96 30.08
CA VAL A 52 -4.73 -10.56 30.51
C VAL A 52 -3.75 -11.72 30.39
N SER A 53 -4.14 -12.93 30.78
CA SER A 53 -3.29 -14.12 30.67
C SER A 53 -3.00 -14.51 29.22
N LEU A 54 -4.02 -14.49 28.35
CA LEU A 54 -3.88 -14.74 26.92
C LEU A 54 -2.99 -13.69 26.24
N LEU A 55 -3.18 -12.43 26.61
CA LEU A 55 -2.40 -11.33 26.07
C LEU A 55 -0.92 -11.45 26.44
N ALA A 56 -0.60 -11.83 27.68
CA ALA A 56 0.77 -12.07 28.11
C ALA A 56 1.42 -13.21 27.31
N LYS A 57 0.71 -14.31 27.15
CA LYS A 57 1.16 -15.46 26.34
C LYS A 57 1.40 -15.09 24.87
N PHE A 58 0.46 -14.41 24.24
CA PHE A 58 0.60 -14.02 22.84
C PHE A 58 1.68 -12.95 22.64
N ARG A 59 1.91 -12.07 23.60
CA ARG A 59 3.02 -11.10 23.54
C ARG A 59 4.37 -11.78 23.49
N GLU A 60 4.58 -12.81 24.30
CA GLU A 60 5.83 -13.58 24.29
C GLU A 60 6.01 -14.34 22.97
N GLN A 61 4.97 -14.99 22.49
CA GLN A 61 4.99 -15.70 21.19
C GLN A 61 5.26 -14.76 20.01
N CYS A 62 4.51 -13.66 19.92
CA CYS A 62 4.71 -12.68 18.85
C CYS A 62 6.09 -12.03 18.90
N ARG A 63 6.67 -11.84 20.10
CA ARG A 63 8.02 -11.30 20.25
C ARG A 63 9.08 -12.26 19.71
N ALA A 64 9.03 -13.52 20.08
CA ALA A 64 9.95 -14.54 19.59
C ALA A 64 9.85 -14.71 18.05
N GLU A 65 8.62 -14.72 17.53
CA GLU A 65 8.36 -14.79 16.10
C GLU A 65 8.84 -13.54 15.36
N ARG A 66 8.66 -12.35 15.94
CA ARG A 66 9.15 -11.07 15.40
C ARG A 66 10.65 -11.09 15.17
N ASP A 67 11.40 -11.56 16.17
CA ASP A 67 12.86 -11.62 16.08
C ASP A 67 13.30 -12.54 14.95
N ARG A 68 12.65 -13.68 14.81
CA ARG A 68 12.89 -14.62 13.71
C ARG A 68 12.54 -14.05 12.32
N VAL A 69 11.41 -13.34 12.22
CA VAL A 69 11.02 -12.65 10.97
C VAL A 69 12.02 -11.56 10.61
N LYS A 70 12.56 -10.83 11.60
CA LYS A 70 13.61 -9.82 11.38
C LYS A 70 14.91 -10.43 10.86
N GLU A 71 15.35 -11.56 11.42
CA GLU A 71 16.52 -12.29 10.94
C GLU A 71 16.39 -12.73 9.48
N LEU A 72 15.18 -13.06 9.04
CA LEU A 72 14.86 -13.42 7.65
C LEU A 72 14.72 -12.21 6.70
N GLY A 73 14.89 -10.99 7.20
CA GLY A 73 14.82 -9.76 6.40
C GLY A 73 13.48 -9.03 6.47
N GLY A 74 12.58 -9.43 7.36
CA GLY A 74 11.32 -8.75 7.65
C GLY A 74 10.21 -8.97 6.61
N LEU A 75 9.27 -8.03 6.52
CA LEU A 75 8.13 -8.11 5.62
C LEU A 75 8.56 -7.85 4.18
N LYS A 76 8.21 -8.76 3.26
CA LYS A 76 8.39 -8.59 1.82
C LYS A 76 7.07 -8.19 1.16
N ILE A 77 7.08 -7.07 0.45
CA ILE A 77 5.92 -6.58 -0.30
C ILE A 77 6.14 -6.82 -1.78
N LEU A 78 5.16 -7.47 -2.41
CA LEU A 78 5.12 -7.68 -3.84
C LEU A 78 3.95 -6.87 -4.41
N GLY A 79 4.24 -5.94 -5.31
CA GLY A 79 3.23 -5.22 -6.09
C GLY A 79 3.16 -5.82 -7.49
N THR A 80 1.97 -6.09 -7.99
CA THR A 80 1.74 -6.64 -9.33
C THR A 80 1.42 -5.56 -10.36
N GLU A 81 1.29 -4.32 -9.91
CA GLU A 81 1.07 -3.13 -10.75
C GLU A 81 1.54 -1.87 -10.04
N ARG A 82 1.59 -0.75 -10.75
CA ARG A 82 1.86 0.58 -10.18
C ARG A 82 0.58 1.38 -10.08
N HIS A 83 0.48 2.15 -9.02
CA HIS A 83 -0.58 3.15 -8.91
C HIS A 83 -0.28 4.34 -9.85
N GLU A 84 -1.33 5.05 -10.25
CA GLU A 84 -1.19 6.29 -11.00
C GLU A 84 -0.40 7.35 -10.20
N ALA A 85 -0.59 7.39 -8.89
CA ALA A 85 0.13 8.32 -8.00
C ALA A 85 1.32 7.63 -7.32
N ARG A 86 2.53 8.17 -7.50
CA ARG A 86 3.76 7.69 -6.85
C ARG A 86 3.65 7.66 -5.32
N ARG A 87 2.87 8.57 -4.75
CA ARG A 87 2.59 8.60 -3.31
C ARG A 87 1.97 7.30 -2.81
N SER A 88 1.05 6.71 -3.57
CA SER A 88 0.40 5.44 -3.22
C SER A 88 1.39 4.27 -3.22
N ASP A 89 2.28 4.22 -4.22
CA ASP A 89 3.36 3.24 -4.25
C ASP A 89 4.30 3.38 -3.05
N ASN A 90 4.67 4.61 -2.69
CA ASN A 90 5.53 4.86 -1.55
C ASN A 90 4.85 4.49 -0.22
N GLN A 91 3.53 4.69 -0.11
CA GLN A 91 2.76 4.21 1.04
C GLN A 91 2.77 2.68 1.15
N LEU A 92 2.67 1.98 0.02
CA LEU A 92 2.75 0.52 -0.01
C LEU A 92 4.17 0.04 0.37
N ARG A 93 5.21 0.64 -0.22
CA ARG A 93 6.61 0.34 0.15
C ARG A 93 6.90 0.57 1.62
N GLY A 94 6.39 1.68 2.18
CA GLY A 94 6.57 2.05 3.57
C GLY A 94 5.93 1.08 4.57
N ARG A 95 5.12 0.13 4.11
CA ARG A 95 4.58 -0.93 4.96
C ARG A 95 5.63 -1.98 5.33
N ALA A 96 6.64 -2.19 4.48
CA ALA A 96 7.71 -3.14 4.75
C ALA A 96 8.61 -2.69 5.91
N GLY A 97 8.88 -1.38 6.03
CA GLY A 97 9.84 -0.82 6.99
C GLY A 97 9.19 -0.10 8.18
N ARG A 98 8.00 -0.46 8.60
CA ARG A 98 7.35 0.20 9.75
C ARG A 98 8.13 -0.01 11.04
N GLN A 99 8.12 1.00 11.89
CA GLN A 99 8.81 1.02 13.20
C GLN A 99 10.33 0.78 13.10
N GLY A 100 10.94 1.03 11.92
CA GLY A 100 12.36 0.77 11.69
C GLY A 100 12.71 -0.71 11.52
N ASP A 101 11.72 -1.58 11.40
CA ASP A 101 11.96 -3.01 11.14
C ASP A 101 12.52 -3.22 9.72
N PRO A 102 13.34 -4.26 9.49
CA PRO A 102 13.79 -4.61 8.16
C PRO A 102 12.61 -5.01 7.26
N GLY A 103 12.79 -4.81 5.96
CA GLY A 103 11.78 -5.20 4.99
C GLY A 103 12.22 -4.91 3.57
N SER A 104 11.53 -5.48 2.61
CA SER A 104 11.82 -5.29 1.20
C SER A 104 10.55 -5.12 0.38
N SER A 105 10.66 -4.45 -0.78
CA SER A 105 9.54 -4.32 -1.70
C SER A 105 9.99 -4.49 -3.13
N ARG A 106 9.19 -5.18 -3.93
CA ARG A 106 9.42 -5.38 -5.36
C ARG A 106 8.11 -5.20 -6.12
N PHE A 107 8.18 -4.54 -7.26
CA PHE A 107 7.06 -4.39 -8.18
C PHE A 107 7.33 -5.19 -9.45
N TYR A 108 6.35 -5.99 -9.85
CA TYR A 108 6.30 -6.69 -11.12
C TYR A 108 5.27 -5.99 -12.00
N LEU A 109 5.65 -5.61 -13.19
CA LEU A 109 4.84 -4.78 -14.07
C LEU A 109 4.76 -5.44 -15.44
N SER A 110 3.60 -5.31 -16.09
CA SER A 110 3.42 -5.61 -17.50
C SER A 110 3.46 -4.31 -18.30
N LEU A 111 3.92 -4.39 -19.54
CA LEU A 111 3.82 -3.27 -20.50
C LEU A 111 2.37 -2.99 -20.91
N GLU A 112 1.50 -3.97 -20.69
CA GLU A 112 0.06 -3.87 -20.92
C GLU A 112 -0.68 -3.15 -19.79
N ASP A 113 -0.02 -2.90 -18.65
CA ASP A 113 -0.59 -2.15 -17.54
C ASP A 113 -1.05 -0.77 -18.01
N ASP A 114 -2.22 -0.33 -17.55
CA ASP A 114 -2.87 0.91 -17.98
C ASP A 114 -1.96 2.14 -17.90
N LEU A 115 -1.15 2.23 -16.87
CA LEU A 115 -0.18 3.30 -16.67
C LEU A 115 0.84 3.35 -17.82
N LEU A 116 1.41 2.20 -18.18
CA LEU A 116 2.46 2.11 -19.20
C LEU A 116 1.87 2.20 -20.60
N ARG A 117 0.71 1.63 -20.82
CA ARG A 117 -0.01 1.72 -22.11
C ARG A 117 -0.37 3.16 -22.48
N ARG A 118 -0.86 3.96 -21.50
CA ARG A 118 -1.32 5.33 -21.75
C ARG A 118 -0.19 6.36 -21.80
N PHE A 119 0.82 6.21 -20.96
CA PHE A 119 1.81 7.27 -20.71
C PHE A 119 3.27 6.85 -20.90
N GLY A 120 3.53 5.58 -21.16
CA GLY A 120 4.88 5.02 -21.23
C GLY A 120 5.26 4.34 -22.54
N SER A 121 4.29 4.00 -23.40
CA SER A 121 4.46 3.06 -24.51
C SER A 121 5.59 3.39 -25.47
N GLU A 122 5.66 4.61 -26.02
CA GLU A 122 6.64 4.95 -27.05
C GLU A 122 8.10 4.88 -26.60
N ARG A 123 8.38 5.38 -25.38
CA ARG A 123 9.75 5.38 -24.85
C ARG A 123 10.20 4.00 -24.39
N ILE A 124 9.27 3.22 -23.87
CA ILE A 124 9.55 1.87 -23.35
C ILE A 124 9.71 0.90 -24.52
N GLN A 125 8.85 0.98 -25.55
CA GLN A 125 8.99 0.18 -26.76
C GLN A 125 10.34 0.42 -27.44
N GLY A 126 10.71 1.68 -27.67
CA GLY A 126 12.02 2.00 -28.24
C GLY A 126 13.23 1.58 -27.38
N LEU A 127 13.04 1.44 -26.07
CA LEU A 127 14.07 0.90 -25.18
C LEU A 127 14.16 -0.62 -25.30
N MET A 128 13.04 -1.31 -25.41
CA MET A 128 12.98 -2.77 -25.57
C MET A 128 13.55 -3.24 -26.89
N GLU A 129 13.23 -2.55 -27.99
CA GLU A 129 13.82 -2.82 -29.30
C GLU A 129 15.36 -2.70 -29.27
N LYS A 130 15.89 -1.71 -28.56
CA LYS A 130 17.33 -1.52 -28.38
C LYS A 130 18.01 -2.56 -27.51
N LEU A 131 17.28 -3.15 -26.56
CA LEU A 131 17.78 -4.18 -25.66
C LEU A 131 17.70 -5.60 -26.25
N GLY A 132 17.10 -5.76 -27.44
CA GLY A 132 17.08 -7.03 -28.18
C GLY A 132 16.37 -8.17 -27.46
N MET A 133 15.23 -7.89 -26.87
CA MET A 133 14.58 -8.78 -25.90
C MET A 133 13.60 -9.75 -26.52
N GLU A 134 13.59 -10.98 -25.96
CA GLU A 134 12.60 -12.00 -26.28
C GLU A 134 11.34 -11.85 -25.37
N GLU A 135 10.17 -12.23 -25.90
CA GLU A 135 8.92 -12.26 -25.14
C GLU A 135 9.04 -13.23 -23.94
N GLY A 136 8.70 -12.73 -22.76
CA GLY A 136 8.68 -13.54 -21.51
C GLY A 136 9.88 -13.34 -20.60
N GLU A 137 10.91 -12.59 -20.96
CA GLU A 137 12.01 -12.27 -20.06
C GLU A 137 11.66 -11.13 -19.09
N SER A 138 12.03 -11.32 -17.81
CA SER A 138 11.87 -10.26 -16.80
C SER A 138 13.06 -9.31 -16.83
N ILE A 139 12.79 -8.00 -16.96
CA ILE A 139 13.82 -6.98 -17.12
C ILE A 139 13.96 -6.18 -15.84
N GLU A 140 15.20 -6.03 -15.40
CA GLU A 140 15.57 -5.06 -14.37
C GLU A 140 16.58 -4.08 -14.95
N HIS A 141 16.10 -2.88 -15.32
CA HIS A 141 16.99 -1.85 -15.84
C HIS A 141 16.66 -0.47 -15.24
N PRO A 142 17.66 0.32 -14.83
CA PRO A 142 17.45 1.66 -14.26
C PRO A 142 16.70 2.62 -15.17
N LEU A 143 16.86 2.51 -16.49
CA LEU A 143 16.14 3.32 -17.46
C LEU A 143 14.64 3.02 -17.47
N LEU A 144 14.25 1.76 -17.27
CA LEU A 144 12.85 1.36 -17.14
C LEU A 144 12.21 2.00 -15.89
N THR A 145 12.90 1.95 -14.76
CA THR A 145 12.46 2.62 -13.53
C THR A 145 12.25 4.12 -13.72
N LYS A 146 13.16 4.79 -14.46
CA LYS A 146 13.02 6.22 -14.79
C LYS A 146 11.86 6.48 -15.74
N ALA A 147 11.64 5.62 -16.73
CA ALA A 147 10.52 5.74 -17.67
C ALA A 147 9.17 5.62 -16.96
N ILE A 148 9.03 4.64 -16.05
CA ILE A 148 7.85 4.45 -15.21
C ILE A 148 7.60 5.68 -14.32
N ALA A 149 8.62 6.18 -13.66
CA ALA A 149 8.51 7.38 -12.82
C ALA A 149 8.08 8.62 -13.64
N SER A 150 8.58 8.75 -14.89
CA SER A 150 8.16 9.81 -15.81
C SER A 150 6.70 9.65 -16.24
N ALA A 151 6.24 8.44 -16.50
CA ALA A 151 4.84 8.15 -16.81
C ALA A 151 3.93 8.55 -15.65
N GLN A 152 4.25 8.14 -14.43
CA GLN A 152 3.49 8.53 -13.22
C GLN A 152 3.44 10.05 -13.05
N LYS A 153 4.55 10.76 -13.29
CA LYS A 153 4.58 12.22 -13.20
C LYS A 153 3.62 12.88 -14.20
N LYS A 154 3.55 12.39 -15.44
CA LYS A 154 2.61 12.89 -16.44
C LYS A 154 1.15 12.71 -16.03
N VAL A 155 0.82 11.56 -15.42
CA VAL A 155 -0.52 11.30 -14.89
C VAL A 155 -0.85 12.27 -13.75
N GLU A 156 0.08 12.47 -12.82
CA GLU A 156 -0.09 13.41 -11.71
C GLU A 156 -0.30 14.84 -12.21
N GLU A 157 0.45 15.28 -13.22
CA GLU A 157 0.30 16.59 -13.88
C GLU A 157 -1.07 16.71 -14.55
N MET A 158 -1.50 15.72 -15.33
CA MET A 158 -2.84 15.72 -15.94
C MET A 158 -3.95 15.82 -14.90
N HIS A 159 -3.88 15.03 -13.84
CA HIS A 159 -4.87 15.08 -12.75
C HIS A 159 -4.83 16.41 -11.98
N PHE A 160 -3.66 17.02 -11.88
CA PHE A 160 -3.54 18.36 -11.29
C PHE A 160 -4.24 19.40 -12.15
N ASP A 161 -4.05 19.39 -13.46
CA ASP A 161 -4.68 20.32 -14.39
C ASP A 161 -6.20 20.17 -14.39
N ILE A 162 -6.72 18.94 -14.41
CA ILE A 162 -8.15 18.66 -14.28
C ILE A 162 -8.72 19.27 -13.00
N ARG A 163 -8.07 19.03 -11.86
CA ARG A 163 -8.52 19.61 -10.57
C ARG A 163 -8.46 21.11 -10.56
N LYS A 164 -7.45 21.72 -11.17
CA LYS A 164 -7.31 23.18 -11.30
C LYS A 164 -8.46 23.77 -12.11
N GLN A 165 -8.83 23.13 -13.23
CA GLN A 165 -9.96 23.54 -14.03
C GLN A 165 -11.29 23.44 -13.27
N LEU A 166 -11.53 22.30 -12.60
CA LEU A 166 -12.73 22.10 -11.77
C LEU A 166 -12.84 23.16 -10.67
N LEU A 167 -11.73 23.48 -10.02
CA LEU A 167 -11.70 24.55 -9.00
C LEU A 167 -12.02 25.93 -9.60
N ALA A 168 -11.53 26.21 -10.80
CA ALA A 168 -11.86 27.48 -11.48
C ALA A 168 -13.36 27.60 -11.78
N TYR A 169 -13.99 26.51 -12.25
CA TYR A 169 -15.45 26.47 -12.45
C TYR A 169 -16.23 26.62 -11.13
N ASP A 170 -15.81 25.91 -10.09
CA ASP A 170 -16.48 25.98 -8.79
C ASP A 170 -16.39 27.40 -8.17
N ASN A 171 -15.25 28.07 -8.31
CA ASN A 171 -15.08 29.45 -7.87
C ASN A 171 -16.02 30.42 -8.61
N GLU A 172 -16.22 30.23 -9.91
CA GLU A 172 -17.13 31.06 -10.68
C GLU A 172 -18.60 30.84 -10.26
N MET A 173 -18.98 29.59 -10.08
CA MET A 173 -20.30 29.22 -9.54
C MET A 173 -20.54 29.79 -8.13
N ASN A 174 -19.54 29.82 -7.29
CA ASN A 174 -19.61 30.39 -5.94
C ASN A 174 -19.80 31.92 -5.99
N ARG A 175 -19.10 32.65 -6.87
CA ARG A 175 -19.29 34.10 -7.07
C ARG A 175 -20.69 34.42 -7.49
N GLN A 176 -21.27 33.66 -8.44
CA GLN A 176 -22.64 33.83 -8.88
C GLN A 176 -23.62 33.57 -7.73
N ARG A 177 -23.38 32.52 -6.93
CA ARG A 177 -24.20 32.20 -5.75
C ARG A 177 -24.17 33.33 -4.72
N GLU A 178 -23.00 33.88 -4.41
CA GLU A 178 -22.80 34.97 -3.48
C GLU A 178 -23.55 36.25 -3.95
N ALA A 179 -23.47 36.58 -5.26
CA ALA A 179 -24.21 37.72 -5.83
C ALA A 179 -25.73 37.57 -5.65
N VAL A 180 -26.28 36.39 -5.98
CA VAL A 180 -27.71 36.11 -5.81
C VAL A 180 -28.13 36.14 -4.34
N TYR A 181 -27.32 35.67 -3.42
CA TYR A 181 -27.64 35.76 -1.99
C TYR A 181 -27.56 37.18 -1.45
N ALA A 182 -26.64 38.02 -1.97
CA ALA A 182 -26.54 39.42 -1.59
C ALA A 182 -27.76 40.24 -2.07
N GLU A 183 -28.34 39.91 -3.23
CA GLU A 183 -29.56 40.55 -3.74
C GLU A 183 -30.84 40.13 -3.00
N ARG A 184 -30.79 38.98 -2.29
CA ARG A 184 -31.94 38.46 -1.52
C ARG A 184 -32.07 39.04 -0.11
N GLN A 185 -31.04 39.66 0.41
CA GLN A 185 -31.06 40.37 1.71
C GLN A 185 -31.49 41.83 1.56
#